data_7e92e4de6e1c4cb8bfe4fde24c24a5eb
#
_entry.id   7e92e4de6e1c4cb8bfe4fde24c24a5eb
#
_cell.length_a   1.000
_cell.length_b   1.000
_cell.length_c   1.000
_cell.angle_alpha   90.00
_cell.angle_beta   90.00
_cell.angle_gamma   90.00
#
_symmetry.space_group_name_H-M   'P 1'
#
loop_
_entity.id
_entity.type
_entity.pdbx_description
1 polymer ?
#
loop_
_entity_poly.entity_id
_entity_poly.type
_entity_poly.pdbx_seq_one_letter_code
_entity_poly.pdbx_strand_id
1 'polypeptide(L)'
;MTTDGLLVRVWPDPATEWVGLYRHAQDIPLPAPAKAAIGDLAWLAGAWVGTRSSGSSIEERWSPPLGGAMLAVSRTVNTSGKMNAFEYLRIVERDGGLVYIAQPGGASPTEFVLTELGTETGSRRAVFENPRHDYPKRIVYELSAEGRLSATIGQLKGGTPRRFEFKREGS
;
A
#
# COMPACT_ATOMS: atom_id res chain seq x y z
N MET A 1 -5.18 -35.96 5.71
CA MET A 1 -4.66 -34.86 6.52
C MET A 1 -5.73 -33.77 6.52
N THR A 2 -6.43 -33.61 7.63
CA THR A 2 -7.54 -32.67 7.83
C THR A 2 -6.97 -31.29 7.97
N THR A 3 -7.38 -30.37 7.08
CA THR A 3 -7.14 -28.94 7.23
C THR A 3 -8.01 -28.44 8.38
N ASP A 4 -7.39 -28.13 9.50
CA ASP A 4 -8.07 -27.54 10.65
C ASP A 4 -8.54 -26.13 10.34
N GLY A 5 -9.76 -26.01 9.78
CA GLY A 5 -10.47 -24.75 9.69
C GLY A 5 -11.22 -24.50 11.00
N LEU A 6 -11.04 -23.32 11.61
CA LEU A 6 -11.81 -22.92 12.77
C LEU A 6 -13.29 -22.72 12.36
N LEU A 7 -14.18 -23.56 12.89
CA LEU A 7 -15.63 -23.40 12.74
C LEU A 7 -16.13 -22.41 13.80
N VAL A 8 -16.47 -21.18 13.39
CA VAL A 8 -17.12 -20.21 14.27
C VAL A 8 -18.62 -20.24 13.99
N ARG A 9 -19.41 -20.70 14.98
CA ARG A 9 -20.87 -20.54 14.96
C ARG A 9 -21.20 -19.15 15.46
N VAL A 10 -21.70 -18.30 14.61
CA VAL A 10 -22.30 -17.00 14.99
C VAL A 10 -23.82 -17.19 15.00
N TRP A 11 -24.44 -17.01 16.15
CA TRP A 11 -25.88 -17.19 16.38
C TRP A 11 -26.56 -15.82 16.49
N PRO A 12 -27.26 -15.35 15.49
CA PRO A 12 -28.18 -14.22 15.68
C PRO A 12 -29.67 -14.59 15.52
N ASP A 13 -30.03 -15.71 14.89
CA ASP A 13 -31.42 -16.09 14.68
C ASP A 13 -31.52 -17.60 14.50
N PRO A 14 -32.45 -18.31 15.22
CA PRO A 14 -32.64 -19.74 15.10
C PRO A 14 -33.08 -20.22 13.71
N ALA A 15 -33.41 -19.33 12.76
CA ALA A 15 -33.86 -19.69 11.44
C ALA A 15 -32.77 -19.64 10.34
N THR A 16 -31.55 -19.14 10.63
CA THR A 16 -30.48 -19.03 9.64
C THR A 16 -29.14 -19.52 10.21
N GLU A 17 -28.76 -20.74 9.86
CA GLU A 17 -27.43 -21.28 10.19
C GLU A 17 -26.44 -20.87 9.10
N TRP A 18 -25.53 -19.92 9.41
CA TRP A 18 -24.42 -19.57 8.53
C TRP A 18 -23.19 -20.39 8.94
N VAL A 19 -22.77 -21.30 8.08
CA VAL A 19 -21.50 -22.00 8.23
C VAL A 19 -20.45 -21.28 7.36
N GLY A 20 -19.62 -20.46 7.99
CA GLY A 20 -18.48 -19.82 7.33
C GLY A 20 -17.20 -20.62 7.56
N LEU A 21 -16.49 -21.00 6.51
CA LEU A 21 -15.14 -21.54 6.61
C LEU A 21 -14.15 -20.38 6.74
N TYR A 22 -13.63 -20.16 7.95
CA TYR A 22 -12.59 -19.15 8.17
C TYR A 22 -11.21 -19.79 8.00
N ARG A 23 -10.39 -19.24 7.12
CA ARG A 23 -8.97 -19.57 7.04
C ARG A 23 -8.18 -18.60 7.91
N HIS A 24 -7.14 -19.09 8.60
CA HIS A 24 -6.19 -18.19 9.23
C HIS A 24 -5.55 -17.30 8.15
N ALA A 25 -5.35 -16.01 8.44
CA ALA A 25 -4.74 -15.09 7.48
C ALA A 25 -3.37 -15.60 6.98
N GLN A 26 -2.63 -16.30 7.83
CA GLN A 26 -1.34 -16.91 7.49
C GLN A 26 -1.43 -18.04 6.45
N ASP A 27 -2.58 -18.70 6.33
CA ASP A 27 -2.82 -19.79 5.37
C ASP A 27 -3.13 -19.25 3.96
N ILE A 28 -3.39 -17.96 3.83
CA ILE A 28 -3.58 -17.31 2.54
C ILE A 28 -2.19 -17.17 1.88
N PRO A 29 -1.94 -17.72 0.68
CA PRO A 29 -0.65 -17.57 0.03
C PRO A 29 -0.39 -16.09 -0.31
N LEU A 30 0.85 -15.65 -0.11
CA LEU A 30 1.29 -14.37 -0.65
C LEU A 30 1.39 -14.47 -2.18
N PRO A 31 1.14 -13.39 -2.92
CA PRO A 31 1.27 -13.38 -4.36
C PRO A 31 2.73 -13.59 -4.78
N ALA A 32 2.93 -14.14 -5.97
CA ALA A 32 4.25 -14.21 -6.57
C ALA A 32 4.77 -12.78 -6.86
N PRO A 33 6.04 -12.48 -6.56
CA PRO A 33 6.61 -11.17 -6.84
C PRO A 33 6.78 -10.94 -8.34
N ALA A 34 6.50 -9.72 -8.79
CA ALA A 34 6.93 -9.26 -10.10
C ALA A 34 8.46 -9.12 -10.12
N LYS A 35 9.09 -9.48 -11.25
CA LYS A 35 10.53 -9.25 -11.46
C LYS A 35 10.79 -7.76 -11.60
N ALA A 36 11.53 -7.19 -10.66
CA ALA A 36 11.90 -5.77 -10.66
C ALA A 36 13.14 -5.57 -9.79
N ALA A 37 13.95 -4.59 -10.12
CA ALA A 37 15.01 -4.06 -9.29
C ALA A 37 14.56 -2.74 -8.63
N ILE A 38 15.17 -2.36 -7.54
CA ILE A 38 14.80 -1.11 -6.83
C ILE A 38 14.95 0.13 -7.72
N GLY A 39 15.89 0.10 -8.67
CA GLY A 39 16.11 1.16 -9.66
C GLY A 39 14.90 1.42 -10.57
N ASP A 40 14.07 0.42 -10.80
CA ASP A 40 12.85 0.54 -11.62
C ASP A 40 11.81 1.45 -10.98
N LEU A 41 11.94 1.71 -9.67
CA LEU A 41 11.09 2.61 -8.89
C LEU A 41 11.72 4.00 -8.66
N ALA A 42 12.86 4.33 -9.29
CA ALA A 42 13.53 5.63 -9.13
C ALA A 42 12.62 6.83 -9.41
N TRP A 43 11.55 6.64 -10.16
CA TRP A 43 10.54 7.67 -10.46
C TRP A 43 9.72 8.13 -9.24
N LEU A 44 9.65 7.33 -8.18
CA LEU A 44 9.05 7.71 -6.89
C LEU A 44 9.93 8.71 -6.12
N ALA A 45 11.25 8.73 -6.34
CA ALA A 45 12.16 9.58 -5.58
C ALA A 45 11.79 11.05 -5.66
N GLY A 46 11.86 11.75 -4.52
CA GLY A 46 11.61 13.17 -4.41
C GLY A 46 10.59 13.53 -3.33
N ALA A 47 10.24 14.80 -3.28
CA ALA A 47 9.25 15.36 -2.37
C ALA A 47 7.92 15.56 -3.10
N TRP A 48 6.86 14.99 -2.55
CA TRP A 48 5.53 14.98 -3.10
C TRP A 48 4.55 15.61 -2.11
N VAL A 49 3.71 16.52 -2.58
CA VAL A 49 2.75 17.25 -1.74
C VAL A 49 1.35 17.19 -2.37
N GLY A 50 0.35 17.05 -1.53
CA GLY A 50 -1.05 16.99 -1.94
C GLY A 50 -1.98 17.64 -0.92
N THR A 51 -3.19 17.94 -1.37
CA THR A 51 -4.27 18.43 -0.50
C THR A 51 -5.44 17.47 -0.63
N ARG A 52 -5.97 17.02 0.50
CA ARG A 52 -7.14 16.16 0.56
C ARG A 52 -8.42 16.99 0.43
N SER A 53 -9.52 16.36 0.06
CA SER A 53 -10.84 16.99 0.00
C SER A 53 -11.27 17.60 1.33
N SER A 54 -10.75 17.10 2.46
CA SER A 54 -10.96 17.66 3.80
C SER A 54 -10.21 18.98 4.07
N GLY A 55 -9.37 19.44 3.13
CA GLY A 55 -8.47 20.57 3.30
C GLY A 55 -7.16 20.25 4.02
N SER A 56 -6.97 19.02 4.50
CA SER A 56 -5.70 18.57 5.10
C SER A 56 -4.62 18.44 4.03
N SER A 57 -3.39 18.83 4.36
CA SER A 57 -2.22 18.58 3.50
C SER A 57 -1.62 17.22 3.79
N ILE A 58 -1.07 16.58 2.76
CA ILE A 58 -0.32 15.34 2.86
C ILE A 58 0.98 15.48 2.08
N GLU A 59 2.05 14.91 2.58
CA GLU A 59 3.33 14.83 1.87
C GLU A 59 3.93 13.43 1.97
N GLU A 60 4.73 13.07 0.95
CA GLU A 60 5.64 11.92 0.97
C GLU A 60 7.02 12.35 0.46
N ARG A 61 8.05 11.90 1.15
CA ARG A 61 9.47 12.20 0.80
C ARG A 61 10.21 10.89 0.62
N TRP A 62 10.50 10.55 -0.63
CA TRP A 62 11.17 9.32 -1.02
C TRP A 62 12.65 9.56 -1.33
N SER A 63 13.54 8.77 -0.75
CA SER A 63 14.95 8.75 -1.12
C SER A 63 15.16 8.19 -2.54
N PRO A 64 16.25 8.54 -3.24
CA PRO A 64 16.69 7.77 -4.40
C PRO A 64 16.97 6.30 -4.03
N PRO A 65 16.91 5.36 -5.01
CA PRO A 65 17.36 3.98 -4.82
C PRO A 65 18.83 3.93 -4.42
N LEU A 66 19.14 3.24 -3.34
CA LEU A 66 20.52 2.99 -2.91
C LEU A 66 20.57 1.74 -2.03
N GLY A 67 21.57 0.86 -2.25
CA GLY A 67 21.79 -0.32 -1.44
C GLY A 67 20.63 -1.31 -1.42
N GLY A 68 19.90 -1.45 -2.54
CA GLY A 68 18.74 -2.33 -2.63
C GLY A 68 17.47 -1.80 -1.94
N ALA A 69 17.41 -0.49 -1.62
CA ALA A 69 16.28 0.08 -0.90
C ALA A 69 15.96 1.52 -1.32
N MET A 70 14.70 1.92 -1.09
CA MET A 70 14.22 3.30 -1.02
C MET A 70 13.53 3.51 0.32
N LEU A 71 13.78 4.66 0.96
CA LEU A 71 13.21 5.03 2.25
C LEU A 71 12.31 6.25 2.08
N ALA A 72 11.20 6.30 2.83
CA ALA A 72 10.34 7.47 2.83
C ALA A 72 9.70 7.75 4.18
N VAL A 73 9.23 8.99 4.32
CA VAL A 73 8.33 9.42 5.37
C VAL A 73 7.10 10.05 4.74
N SER A 74 5.93 9.76 5.30
CA SER A 74 4.67 10.43 4.99
C SER A 74 4.18 11.20 6.21
N ARG A 75 3.54 12.35 5.97
CA ARG A 75 2.95 13.18 7.02
C ARG A 75 1.64 13.79 6.54
N THR A 76 0.63 13.77 7.40
CA THR A 76 -0.63 14.48 7.19
C THR A 76 -0.77 15.60 8.24
N VAL A 77 -1.08 16.80 7.77
CA VAL A 77 -1.32 17.97 8.60
C VAL A 77 -2.78 18.40 8.39
N ASN A 78 -3.52 18.56 9.48
CA ASN A 78 -4.92 18.98 9.43
C ASN A 78 -5.07 20.47 9.14
N THR A 79 -6.29 20.95 8.97
CA THR A 79 -6.62 22.34 8.67
C THR A 79 -6.25 23.34 9.80
N SER A 80 -6.00 22.84 11.01
CA SER A 80 -5.50 23.68 12.13
C SER A 80 -3.97 23.74 12.19
N GLY A 81 -3.25 23.22 11.19
CA GLY A 81 -1.79 23.22 11.13
C GLY A 81 -1.11 22.18 12.01
N LYS A 82 -1.86 21.23 12.59
CA LYS A 82 -1.30 20.15 13.43
C LYS A 82 -1.12 18.87 12.64
N MET A 83 0.03 18.21 12.83
CA MET A 83 0.25 16.87 12.34
C MET A 83 -0.70 15.90 13.05
N ASN A 84 -1.46 15.11 12.29
CA ASN A 84 -2.41 14.13 12.82
C ASN A 84 -2.15 12.70 12.34
N ALA A 85 -1.22 12.51 11.39
CA ALA A 85 -0.73 11.21 10.98
C ALA A 85 0.69 11.31 10.40
N PHE A 86 1.47 10.26 10.59
CA PHE A 86 2.75 10.05 9.92
C PHE A 86 2.98 8.56 9.67
N GLU A 87 3.84 8.24 8.70
CA GLU A 87 4.25 6.88 8.42
C GLU A 87 5.73 6.83 8.05
N TYR A 88 6.42 5.77 8.46
CA TYR A 88 7.70 5.34 7.90
C TYR A 88 7.44 4.33 6.81
N LEU A 89 8.01 4.58 5.64
CA LEU A 89 7.82 3.75 4.46
C LEU A 89 9.18 3.31 3.93
N ARG A 90 9.26 2.11 3.40
CA ARG A 90 10.44 1.64 2.67
C ARG A 90 10.04 0.61 1.62
N ILE A 91 10.79 0.58 0.54
CA ILE A 91 10.73 -0.48 -0.46
C ILE A 91 12.11 -1.12 -0.47
N VAL A 92 12.18 -2.44 -0.36
CA VAL A 92 13.44 -3.19 -0.27
C VAL A 92 13.44 -4.35 -1.27
N GLU A 93 14.62 -4.65 -1.81
CA GLU A 93 14.85 -5.88 -2.57
C GLU A 93 14.94 -7.05 -1.61
N ARG A 94 14.07 -8.04 -1.77
CA ARG A 94 14.04 -9.25 -0.94
C ARG A 94 13.33 -10.38 -1.69
N ASP A 95 13.81 -11.60 -1.51
CA ASP A 95 13.19 -12.83 -2.03
C ASP A 95 12.93 -12.82 -3.54
N GLY A 96 13.83 -12.15 -4.29
CA GLY A 96 13.74 -12.08 -5.76
C GLY A 96 12.73 -11.08 -6.32
N GLY A 97 12.24 -10.17 -5.48
CA GLY A 97 11.32 -9.10 -5.85
C GLY A 97 11.46 -7.86 -4.97
N LEU A 98 10.46 -7.00 -5.00
CA LEU A 98 10.40 -5.80 -4.16
C LEU A 98 9.27 -5.92 -3.14
N VAL A 99 9.54 -5.49 -1.91
CA VAL A 99 8.59 -5.48 -0.81
C VAL A 99 8.43 -4.05 -0.29
N TYR A 100 7.20 -3.55 -0.33
CA TYR A 100 6.81 -2.28 0.30
C TYR A 100 6.46 -2.55 1.76
N ILE A 101 7.00 -1.75 2.67
CA ILE A 101 6.82 -1.90 4.10
C ILE A 101 6.32 -0.59 4.69
N ALA A 102 5.12 -0.61 5.27
CA ALA A 102 4.47 0.53 5.90
C ALA A 102 4.50 0.41 7.43
N GLN A 103 4.79 1.52 8.11
CA GLN A 103 4.73 1.64 9.57
C GLN A 103 3.96 2.90 9.96
N PRO A 104 2.61 2.86 9.90
CA PRO A 104 1.78 4.00 10.29
C PRO A 104 1.93 4.29 11.79
N GLY A 105 2.24 5.54 12.11
CA GLY A 105 2.45 6.00 13.49
C GLY A 105 3.60 5.31 14.24
N GLY A 106 4.52 4.64 13.51
CA GLY A 106 5.59 3.85 14.11
C GLY A 106 5.14 2.49 14.67
N ALA A 107 3.94 2.03 14.33
CA ALA A 107 3.42 0.71 14.71
C ALA A 107 4.22 -0.44 14.07
N SER A 108 3.83 -1.69 14.35
CA SER A 108 4.44 -2.86 13.70
C SER A 108 4.35 -2.76 12.18
N PRO A 109 5.42 -3.11 11.46
CA PRO A 109 5.44 -2.99 10.01
C PRO A 109 4.47 -3.96 9.34
N THR A 110 3.83 -3.51 8.28
CA THR A 110 3.04 -4.34 7.37
C THR A 110 3.73 -4.39 6.01
N GLU A 111 3.86 -5.57 5.45
CA GLU A 111 4.59 -5.84 4.22
C GLU A 111 3.64 -6.14 3.07
N PHE A 112 3.95 -5.62 1.88
CA PHE A 112 3.21 -5.84 0.65
C PHE A 112 4.18 -6.21 -0.48
N VAL A 113 3.91 -7.29 -1.18
CA VAL A 113 4.74 -7.77 -2.30
C VAL A 113 4.43 -6.97 -3.55
N LEU A 114 5.43 -6.52 -4.29
CA LEU A 114 5.23 -5.95 -5.63
C LEU A 114 4.70 -7.04 -6.56
N THR A 115 3.49 -6.88 -7.08
CA THR A 115 2.83 -7.85 -7.97
C THR A 115 2.77 -7.39 -9.41
N GLU A 116 2.88 -6.07 -9.65
CA GLU A 116 2.84 -5.50 -10.99
C GLU A 116 3.73 -4.26 -11.05
N LEU A 117 4.53 -4.18 -12.10
CA LEU A 117 5.26 -2.98 -12.49
C LEU A 117 5.02 -2.75 -13.97
N GLY A 118 4.49 -1.59 -14.33
CA GLY A 118 4.12 -1.25 -15.68
C GLY A 118 4.55 0.15 -16.11
N THR A 119 4.74 0.31 -17.41
CA THR A 119 4.93 1.60 -18.07
C THR A 119 4.01 1.62 -19.27
N GLU A 120 3.03 2.50 -19.29
CA GLU A 120 2.08 2.66 -20.39
C GLU A 120 2.04 4.13 -20.80
N THR A 121 2.26 4.41 -22.09
CA THR A 121 2.10 5.74 -22.71
C THR A 121 2.70 6.89 -21.88
N GLY A 122 3.92 6.67 -21.31
CA GLY A 122 4.61 7.66 -20.49
C GLY A 122 4.19 7.69 -19.01
N SER A 123 3.17 6.96 -18.61
CA SER A 123 2.82 6.74 -17.20
C SER A 123 3.55 5.53 -16.63
N ARG A 124 3.79 5.53 -15.32
CA ARG A 124 4.43 4.44 -14.58
C ARG A 124 3.52 3.98 -13.47
N ARG A 125 3.48 2.68 -13.24
CA ARG A 125 2.59 2.08 -12.26
C ARG A 125 3.29 0.97 -11.49
N ALA A 126 3.10 0.95 -10.18
CA ALA A 126 3.55 -0.12 -9.28
C ALA A 126 2.40 -0.55 -8.37
N VAL A 127 2.18 -1.86 -8.27
CA VAL A 127 1.13 -2.47 -7.44
C VAL A 127 1.76 -3.35 -6.39
N PHE A 128 1.43 -3.09 -5.13
CA PHE A 128 1.87 -3.88 -3.99
C PHE A 128 0.66 -4.51 -3.31
N GLU A 129 0.75 -5.79 -2.96
CA GLU A 129 -0.38 -6.54 -2.40
C GLU A 129 -0.01 -7.37 -1.19
N ASN A 130 -0.94 -7.40 -0.22
CA ASN A 130 -0.94 -8.30 0.92
C ASN A 130 -2.36 -8.82 1.17
N PRO A 131 -2.72 -10.01 0.67
CA PRO A 131 -4.03 -10.60 0.90
C PRO A 131 -4.31 -10.97 2.36
N ARG A 132 -3.25 -11.04 3.20
CA ARG A 132 -3.33 -11.39 4.62
C ARG A 132 -3.68 -10.19 5.51
N HIS A 133 -3.46 -8.95 5.03
CA HIS A 133 -3.74 -7.73 5.78
C HIS A 133 -5.24 -7.42 5.78
N ASP A 134 -5.75 -6.81 6.84
CA ASP A 134 -7.16 -6.44 6.92
C ASP A 134 -7.51 -5.32 5.95
N TYR A 135 -6.81 -4.20 6.06
CA TYR A 135 -6.93 -3.04 5.18
C TYR A 135 -5.75 -2.08 5.34
N PRO A 136 -5.19 -1.59 4.21
CA PRO A 136 -5.46 -1.99 2.85
C PRO A 136 -4.86 -3.36 2.52
N LYS A 137 -5.37 -4.04 1.49
CA LYS A 137 -4.77 -5.24 0.90
C LYS A 137 -3.98 -4.94 -0.35
N ARG A 138 -4.19 -3.76 -0.93
CA ARG A 138 -3.53 -3.29 -2.16
C ARG A 138 -3.13 -1.83 -2.03
N ILE A 139 -1.92 -1.52 -2.50
CA ILE A 139 -1.37 -0.18 -2.62
C ILE A 139 -0.91 -0.01 -4.07
N VAL A 140 -1.33 1.05 -4.73
CA VAL A 140 -0.97 1.35 -6.12
C VAL A 140 -0.37 2.74 -6.19
N TYR A 141 0.86 2.86 -6.67
CA TYR A 141 1.46 4.12 -7.06
C TYR A 141 1.39 4.28 -8.57
N GLU A 142 0.99 5.45 -9.03
CA GLU A 142 0.95 5.80 -10.44
C GLU A 142 1.54 7.21 -10.64
N LEU A 143 2.50 7.30 -11.56
CA LEU A 143 3.03 8.58 -12.04
C LEU A 143 2.49 8.81 -13.45
N SER A 144 1.71 9.87 -13.65
CA SER A 144 1.19 10.22 -14.97
C SER A 144 2.27 10.83 -15.86
N ALA A 145 2.00 10.89 -17.18
CA ALA A 145 2.87 11.54 -18.15
C ALA A 145 3.11 13.03 -17.83
N GLU A 146 2.14 13.68 -17.19
CA GLU A 146 2.22 15.10 -16.75
C GLU A 146 2.98 15.27 -15.42
N GLY A 147 3.55 14.19 -14.86
CA GLY A 147 4.33 14.24 -13.64
C GLY A 147 3.51 14.31 -12.34
N ARG A 148 2.24 13.95 -12.37
CA ARG A 148 1.40 13.84 -11.17
C ARG A 148 1.50 12.44 -10.60
N LEU A 149 1.79 12.35 -9.30
CA LEU A 149 1.80 11.09 -8.57
C LEU A 149 0.44 10.86 -7.91
N SER A 150 -0.03 9.62 -7.94
CA SER A 150 -1.14 9.19 -7.08
C SER A 150 -0.77 7.94 -6.31
N ALA A 151 -1.28 7.84 -5.08
CA ALA A 151 -1.29 6.63 -4.28
C ALA A 151 -2.74 6.21 -4.05
N THR A 152 -3.06 4.97 -4.38
CA THR A 152 -4.40 4.41 -4.18
C THR A 152 -4.31 3.19 -3.27
N ILE A 153 -5.11 3.18 -2.21
CA ILE A 153 -5.17 2.05 -1.27
C ILE A 153 -6.58 1.45 -1.26
N GLY A 154 -6.67 0.14 -1.16
CA GLY A 154 -7.97 -0.53 -1.21
C GLY A 154 -7.92 -2.02 -0.91
N GLN A 155 -9.05 -2.69 -1.16
CA GLN A 155 -9.18 -4.14 -1.14
C GLN A 155 -8.67 -4.74 -2.47
N LEU A 156 -8.41 -6.05 -2.52
CA LEU A 156 -8.08 -6.75 -3.76
C LEU A 156 -9.25 -6.77 -4.73
N LYS A 157 -10.48 -6.90 -4.20
CA LYS A 157 -11.74 -6.90 -4.95
C LYS A 157 -12.81 -6.16 -4.17
N GLY A 158 -13.63 -5.39 -4.87
CA GLY A 158 -14.73 -4.63 -4.28
C GLY A 158 -14.29 -3.50 -3.36
N GLY A 159 -15.24 -2.85 -2.72
CA GLY A 159 -15.02 -1.69 -1.86
C GLY A 159 -14.66 -0.42 -2.64
N THR A 160 -14.72 0.71 -1.95
CA THR A 160 -14.31 2.00 -2.51
C THR A 160 -12.86 2.27 -2.16
N PRO A 161 -11.94 2.36 -3.13
CA PRO A 161 -10.55 2.66 -2.84
C PRO A 161 -10.40 4.12 -2.36
N ARG A 162 -9.37 4.38 -1.59
CA ARG A 162 -8.97 5.74 -1.20
C ARG A 162 -7.80 6.16 -2.08
N ARG A 163 -7.95 7.27 -2.79
CA ARG A 163 -6.93 7.85 -3.66
C ARG A 163 -6.38 9.13 -3.04
N PHE A 164 -5.07 9.28 -3.11
CA PHE A 164 -4.29 10.45 -2.73
C PHE A 164 -3.59 10.96 -3.99
N GLU A 165 -3.67 12.27 -4.22
CA GLU A 165 -3.04 12.89 -5.38
C GLU A 165 -1.97 13.87 -4.92
N PHE A 166 -0.85 13.85 -5.62
CA PHE A 166 0.33 14.62 -5.29
C PHE A 166 0.90 15.29 -6.54
N LYS A 167 1.56 16.40 -6.30
CA LYS A 167 2.48 17.03 -7.25
C LYS A 167 3.86 17.11 -6.63
N ARG A 168 4.89 17.33 -7.41
CA ARG A 168 6.22 17.61 -6.87
C ARG A 168 6.18 18.90 -6.06
N GLU A 169 6.88 18.91 -4.93
CA GLU A 169 7.07 20.13 -4.14
C GLU A 169 7.83 21.15 -4.97
N GLY A 170 7.32 22.40 -5.06
CA GLY A 170 7.94 23.46 -5.84
C GLY A 170 7.56 23.49 -7.33
N SER A 171 6.65 22.62 -7.79
CA SER A 171 6.10 22.64 -9.16
C SER A 171 4.73 23.31 -9.25
#